data_3c8edaa8ed9125502086b6ee2825a5c3
#
_entry.id   3c8edaa8ed9125502086b6ee2825a5c3
#
_cell.length_a   1.000
_cell.length_b   1.000
_cell.length_c   1.000
_cell.angle_alpha   90.00
_cell.angle_beta   90.00
_cell.angle_gamma   90.00
#
_symmetry.space_group_name_H-M   'P 1'
#
loop_
_entity.id
_entity.type
_entity.pdbx_description
1 polymer ?
#
loop_
_entity_poly.entity_id
_entity_poly.type
_entity_poly.pdbx_seq_one_letter_code
_entity_poly.pdbx_strand_id
1 'polypeptide(L)'
;LGYIECISVTKGLPGTPERLWIDERLNQSMNRYISALPRLSGAILDKTKKYKTYLANNIIDKRKPRIIALNTSVFSNEFHGQLNLELVLKILYGIGCRTIRFNLSTNSFVEENGIESHAYEDSAVKPPRNADLPLSYFYSEEFNDISGVIVNNNAISEDLEKEYFCLLLNPFANVSIDKTRLTGIKYFELDNIDANYATFRWYNL
;
A
#
# COMPACT_ATOMS: atom_id res chain seq x y z
N LEU A 1 13.98 11.85 -13.78
CA LEU A 1 13.88 10.39 -13.82
C LEU A 1 14.35 9.83 -12.49
N GLY A 2 13.66 8.79 -12.00
CA GLY A 2 13.95 8.08 -10.77
C GLY A 2 14.26 6.60 -11.03
N TYR A 3 14.32 5.82 -9.97
CA TYR A 3 14.52 4.37 -10.01
C TYR A 3 13.22 3.65 -9.64
N ILE A 4 12.90 2.60 -10.38
CA ILE A 4 11.71 1.78 -10.12
C ILE A 4 12.16 0.32 -9.99
N GLU A 5 11.85 -0.29 -8.84
CA GLU A 5 12.00 -1.73 -8.60
C GLU A 5 10.63 -2.39 -8.67
N CYS A 6 10.47 -3.30 -9.61
CA CYS A 6 9.22 -4.02 -9.79
C CYS A 6 9.21 -5.35 -9.02
N ILE A 7 8.06 -5.73 -8.50
CA ILE A 7 7.82 -7.04 -7.91
C ILE A 7 6.39 -7.50 -8.21
N SER A 8 6.27 -8.75 -8.64
CA SER A 8 4.99 -9.44 -8.69
C SER A 8 4.87 -10.30 -7.43
N VAL A 9 3.84 -10.02 -6.64
CA VAL A 9 3.56 -10.81 -5.44
C VAL A 9 2.91 -12.12 -5.87
N THR A 10 3.45 -13.26 -5.42
CA THR A 10 2.96 -14.59 -5.81
C THR A 10 2.20 -15.28 -4.69
N LYS A 11 1.41 -16.30 -5.03
CA LYS A 11 0.69 -17.14 -4.04
C LYS A 11 1.62 -17.97 -3.14
N GLY A 12 2.92 -18.01 -3.42
CA GLY A 12 3.91 -18.86 -2.75
C GLY A 12 3.98 -20.26 -3.34
N LEU A 13 5.02 -20.98 -2.97
CA LEU A 13 5.24 -22.35 -3.43
C LEU A 13 4.28 -23.33 -2.72
N PRO A 14 3.77 -24.37 -3.40
CA PRO A 14 3.02 -25.43 -2.76
C PRO A 14 3.82 -26.09 -1.63
N GLY A 15 3.19 -26.30 -0.47
CA GLY A 15 3.83 -26.96 0.68
C GLY A 15 4.67 -26.04 1.57
N THR A 16 4.86 -24.76 1.25
CA THR A 16 5.50 -23.81 2.15
C THR A 16 4.49 -23.21 3.14
N PRO A 17 4.91 -22.88 4.39
CA PRO A 17 4.06 -22.21 5.36
C PRO A 17 3.55 -20.84 4.87
N GLU A 18 4.16 -20.30 3.83
CA GLU A 18 3.88 -19.03 3.21
C GLU A 18 2.81 -19.13 2.12
N ARG A 19 2.41 -20.33 1.72
CA ARG A 19 1.32 -20.49 0.78
C ARG A 19 0.04 -19.97 1.41
N LEU A 20 -0.68 -19.18 0.65
CA LEU A 20 -2.03 -18.76 1.01
C LEU A 20 -2.92 -19.98 1.17
N TRP A 21 -3.13 -20.40 2.41
CA TRP A 21 -4.14 -21.41 2.73
C TRP A 21 -5.49 -20.72 2.62
N ILE A 22 -6.23 -21.07 1.59
CA ILE A 22 -7.65 -20.75 1.52
C ILE A 22 -8.34 -21.89 2.27
N ASP A 23 -8.69 -21.65 3.52
CA ASP A 23 -9.62 -22.55 4.20
C ASP A 23 -11.01 -22.22 3.64
N GLU A 24 -11.52 -23.12 2.82
CA GLU A 24 -12.83 -22.97 2.17
C GLU A 24 -14.00 -22.87 3.16
N ARG A 25 -13.75 -23.20 4.44
CA ARG A 25 -14.76 -23.19 5.51
C ARG A 25 -14.89 -21.86 6.24
N LEU A 26 -13.88 -21.00 6.16
CA LEU A 26 -13.92 -19.67 6.75
C LEU A 26 -14.36 -18.64 5.70
N ASN A 27 -14.99 -17.58 6.17
CA ASN A 27 -15.43 -16.48 5.32
C ASN A 27 -14.27 -16.03 4.41
N GLN A 28 -14.36 -16.32 3.12
CA GLN A 28 -13.26 -16.25 2.15
C GLN A 28 -12.54 -14.89 2.14
N SER A 29 -13.27 -13.80 2.43
CA SER A 29 -12.71 -12.45 2.46
C SER A 29 -11.68 -12.25 3.60
N MET A 30 -11.98 -12.77 4.79
CA MET A 30 -11.12 -12.60 5.98
C MET A 30 -9.83 -13.41 5.88
N ASN A 31 -9.90 -14.63 5.36
CA ASN A 31 -8.73 -15.48 5.15
C ASN A 31 -7.75 -14.92 4.12
N ARG A 32 -8.25 -14.34 3.05
CA ARG A 32 -7.42 -13.70 2.03
C ARG A 32 -6.70 -12.47 2.58
N TYR A 33 -7.41 -11.66 3.36
CA TYR A 33 -6.85 -10.52 4.04
C TYR A 33 -5.67 -10.91 4.92
N ILE A 34 -5.87 -11.90 5.79
CA ILE A 34 -4.87 -12.38 6.74
C ILE A 34 -3.63 -12.94 6.05
N SER A 35 -3.80 -13.62 4.92
CA SER A 35 -2.69 -14.26 4.21
C SER A 35 -1.99 -13.35 3.19
N ALA A 36 -2.67 -12.36 2.62
CA ALA A 36 -2.09 -11.41 1.68
C ALA A 36 -1.21 -10.36 2.35
N LEU A 37 -1.60 -9.89 3.55
CA LEU A 37 -0.91 -8.82 4.26
C LEU A 37 0.58 -9.12 4.51
N PRO A 38 0.99 -10.28 5.07
CA PRO A 38 2.40 -10.60 5.28
C PRO A 38 3.22 -10.69 3.99
N ARG A 39 2.58 -11.10 2.87
CA ARG A 39 3.28 -11.21 1.59
C ARG A 39 3.53 -9.87 0.95
N LEU A 40 2.53 -9.00 0.95
CA LEU A 40 2.68 -7.63 0.48
C LEU A 40 3.72 -6.88 1.32
N SER A 41 3.64 -7.02 2.64
CA SER A 41 4.61 -6.47 3.58
C SER A 41 6.03 -6.97 3.29
N GLY A 42 6.21 -8.30 3.17
CA GLY A 42 7.51 -8.89 2.85
C GLY A 42 8.07 -8.39 1.51
N ALA A 43 7.23 -8.29 0.48
CA ALA A 43 7.64 -7.79 -0.82
C ALA A 43 8.15 -6.33 -0.75
N ILE A 44 7.48 -5.46 0.01
CA ILE A 44 7.91 -4.08 0.22
C ILE A 44 9.23 -4.02 0.98
N LEU A 45 9.34 -4.80 2.07
CA LEU A 45 10.57 -4.88 2.88
C LEU A 45 11.78 -5.35 2.06
N ASP A 46 11.61 -6.37 1.24
CA ASP A 46 12.71 -6.90 0.42
C ASP A 46 13.22 -5.86 -0.59
N LYS A 47 12.30 -5.11 -1.22
CA LYS A 47 12.69 -4.04 -2.14
C LYS A 47 13.32 -2.85 -1.42
N THR A 48 12.85 -2.52 -0.23
CA THR A 48 13.45 -1.48 0.61
C THR A 48 14.91 -1.86 0.98
N LYS A 49 15.14 -3.09 1.41
CA LYS A 49 16.50 -3.60 1.67
C LYS A 49 17.39 -3.55 0.45
N LYS A 50 16.84 -3.88 -0.73
CA LYS A 50 17.58 -3.82 -2.00
C LYS A 50 18.00 -2.39 -2.34
N TYR A 51 17.11 -1.42 -2.19
CA TYR A 51 17.46 0.00 -2.38
C TYR A 51 18.55 0.48 -1.41
N LYS A 52 18.47 0.09 -0.12
CA LYS A 52 19.53 0.38 0.85
C LYS A 52 20.89 -0.17 0.41
N THR A 53 20.90 -1.41 -0.08
CA THR A 53 22.13 -2.01 -0.63
C THR A 53 22.65 -1.24 -1.84
N TYR A 54 21.80 -0.80 -2.75
CA TYR A 54 22.20 -0.02 -3.91
C TYR A 54 22.76 1.36 -3.54
N LEU A 55 22.15 2.02 -2.54
CA LEU A 55 22.64 3.30 -2.02
C LEU A 55 24.01 3.15 -1.33
N ALA A 56 24.16 2.13 -0.48
CA ALA A 56 25.40 1.86 0.23
C ALA A 56 26.57 1.56 -0.73
N ASN A 57 26.29 0.92 -1.86
CA ASN A 57 27.30 0.57 -2.87
C ASN A 57 27.42 1.64 -3.99
N ASN A 58 26.76 2.78 -3.88
CA ASN A 58 26.72 3.85 -4.88
C ASN A 58 26.29 3.39 -6.29
N ILE A 59 25.45 2.36 -6.37
CA ILE A 59 24.90 1.84 -7.63
C ILE A 59 23.86 2.82 -8.20
N ILE A 60 23.14 3.52 -7.32
CA ILE A 60 22.11 4.49 -7.68
C ILE A 60 22.38 5.86 -7.05
N ASP A 61 21.95 6.92 -7.73
CA ASP A 61 22.09 8.29 -7.24
C ASP A 61 21.08 8.55 -6.09
N LYS A 62 21.62 8.87 -4.90
CA LYS A 62 20.82 9.17 -3.70
C LYS A 62 19.89 10.36 -3.84
N ARG A 63 20.12 11.24 -4.83
CA ARG A 63 19.29 12.42 -5.10
C ARG A 63 18.08 12.13 -6.00
N LYS A 64 17.93 10.90 -6.45
CA LYS A 64 16.82 10.49 -7.31
C LYS A 64 15.74 9.78 -6.51
N PRO A 65 14.45 10.01 -6.83
CA PRO A 65 13.36 9.29 -6.19
C PRO A 65 13.44 7.79 -6.47
N ARG A 66 13.00 7.00 -5.50
CA ARG A 66 13.00 5.53 -5.51
C ARG A 66 11.59 5.03 -5.29
N ILE A 67 11.08 4.26 -6.23
CA ILE A 67 9.70 3.79 -6.28
C ILE A 67 9.70 2.26 -6.28
N ILE A 68 8.83 1.66 -5.49
CA ILE A 68 8.54 0.23 -5.54
C ILE A 68 7.26 0.05 -6.37
N ALA A 69 7.29 -0.73 -7.44
CA ALA A 69 6.10 -1.09 -8.21
C ALA A 69 5.64 -2.50 -7.82
N LEU A 70 4.44 -2.59 -7.24
CA LEU A 70 3.80 -3.83 -6.82
C LEU A 70 2.75 -4.27 -7.83
N ASN A 71 2.90 -5.45 -8.39
CA ASN A 71 1.81 -6.12 -9.08
C ASN A 71 1.10 -7.05 -8.10
N THR A 72 -0.15 -6.74 -7.79
CA THR A 72 -1.00 -7.46 -6.85
C THR A 72 -2.08 -8.28 -7.54
N SER A 73 -2.04 -8.43 -8.86
CA SER A 73 -3.07 -9.11 -9.68
C SER A 73 -3.38 -10.54 -9.24
N VAL A 74 -2.41 -11.23 -8.66
CA VAL A 74 -2.58 -12.60 -8.13
C VAL A 74 -3.67 -12.70 -7.06
N PHE A 75 -3.94 -11.60 -6.34
CA PHE A 75 -4.98 -11.53 -5.31
C PHE A 75 -6.32 -11.03 -5.86
N SER A 76 -6.36 -10.56 -7.12
CA SER A 76 -7.54 -9.88 -7.68
C SER A 76 -8.57 -10.80 -8.33
N ASN A 77 -8.28 -12.09 -8.52
CA ASN A 77 -9.10 -12.98 -9.37
C ASN A 77 -10.54 -13.23 -8.88
N GLU A 78 -10.98 -12.68 -7.75
CA GLU A 78 -12.35 -12.91 -7.26
C GLU A 78 -13.00 -11.73 -6.54
N PHE A 79 -12.28 -10.65 -6.24
CA PHE A 79 -12.85 -9.45 -5.64
C PHE A 79 -12.21 -8.21 -6.26
N HIS A 80 -13.05 -7.36 -6.84
CA HIS A 80 -12.73 -6.05 -7.40
C HIS A 80 -11.50 -5.41 -6.76
N GLY A 81 -10.53 -5.00 -7.54
CA GLY A 81 -9.17 -4.56 -7.16
C GLY A 81 -9.00 -3.55 -6.01
N GLN A 82 -10.09 -3.13 -5.37
CA GLN A 82 -10.07 -2.26 -4.20
C GLN A 82 -9.40 -2.91 -2.98
N LEU A 83 -9.67 -4.19 -2.70
CA LEU A 83 -9.15 -4.86 -1.49
C LEU A 83 -7.62 -4.85 -1.44
N ASN A 84 -6.95 -5.03 -2.57
CA ASN A 84 -5.49 -5.05 -2.61
C ASN A 84 -4.88 -3.69 -2.32
N LEU A 85 -5.51 -2.63 -2.81
CA LEU A 85 -5.09 -1.27 -2.52
C LEU A 85 -5.27 -0.95 -1.04
N GLU A 86 -6.40 -1.33 -0.43
CA GLU A 86 -6.64 -1.16 1.01
C GLU A 86 -5.58 -1.86 1.86
N LEU A 87 -5.15 -3.07 1.49
CA LEU A 87 -4.07 -3.78 2.18
C LEU A 87 -2.73 -3.04 2.08
N VAL A 88 -2.39 -2.50 0.91
CA VAL A 88 -1.16 -1.72 0.73
C VAL A 88 -1.24 -0.40 1.49
N LEU A 89 -2.37 0.28 1.48
CA LEU A 89 -2.60 1.48 2.29
C LEU A 89 -2.44 1.19 3.78
N LYS A 90 -2.95 0.05 4.25
CA LYS A 90 -2.78 -0.39 5.63
C LYS A 90 -1.31 -0.63 5.98
N ILE A 91 -0.55 -1.29 5.12
CA ILE A 91 0.89 -1.54 5.34
C ILE A 91 1.67 -0.23 5.37
N LEU A 92 1.43 0.67 4.44
CA LEU A 92 2.24 1.87 4.26
C LEU A 92 1.89 2.98 5.24
N TYR A 93 0.60 3.19 5.52
CA TYR A 93 0.13 4.33 6.31
C TYR A 93 -0.60 3.94 7.60
N GLY A 94 -0.78 2.64 7.88
CA GLY A 94 -1.59 2.21 9.03
C GLY A 94 -3.08 2.49 8.87
N ILE A 95 -3.58 2.58 7.64
CA ILE A 95 -4.99 2.88 7.38
C ILE A 95 -5.85 1.67 7.72
N GLY A 96 -6.74 1.84 8.69
CA GLY A 96 -7.78 0.88 9.03
C GLY A 96 -9.09 1.10 8.27
N CYS A 97 -10.19 0.77 8.91
CA CYS A 97 -11.51 0.96 8.32
C CYS A 97 -11.81 2.44 8.05
N ARG A 98 -12.51 2.69 6.94
CA ARG A 98 -13.04 4.02 6.66
C ARG A 98 -13.98 4.46 7.77
N THR A 99 -13.80 5.66 8.28
CA THR A 99 -14.69 6.28 9.27
C THR A 99 -15.64 7.24 8.56
N ILE A 100 -16.89 7.18 8.94
CA ILE A 100 -17.93 8.10 8.44
C ILE A 100 -18.36 8.97 9.61
N ARG A 101 -18.26 10.29 9.44
CA ARG A 101 -18.74 11.24 10.44
C ARG A 101 -20.23 11.48 10.25
N PHE A 102 -20.98 11.37 11.33
CA PHE A 102 -22.41 11.67 11.35
C PHE A 102 -22.66 12.86 12.27
N ASN A 103 -23.28 13.90 11.76
CA ASN A 103 -23.65 15.06 12.54
C ASN A 103 -25.04 14.83 13.17
N LEU A 104 -25.05 14.64 14.48
CA LEU A 104 -26.28 14.39 15.23
C LEU A 104 -27.23 15.60 15.25
N SER A 105 -26.70 16.82 15.14
CA SER A 105 -27.52 18.04 15.16
C SER A 105 -28.29 18.25 13.86
N THR A 106 -27.69 17.88 12.73
CA THR A 106 -28.31 18.01 11.40
C THR A 106 -28.91 16.70 10.90
N ASN A 107 -28.72 15.62 11.65
CA ASN A 107 -29.10 14.25 11.29
C ASN A 107 -28.64 13.85 9.87
N SER A 108 -27.40 14.20 9.54
CA SER A 108 -26.83 13.95 8.22
C SER A 108 -25.38 13.48 8.29
N PHE A 109 -24.93 12.82 7.24
CA PHE A 109 -23.51 12.50 7.08
C PHE A 109 -22.73 13.78 6.71
N VAL A 110 -21.53 13.90 7.28
CA VAL A 110 -20.61 15.00 6.94
C VAL A 110 -19.88 14.58 5.66
N GLU A 111 -20.15 15.28 4.56
CA GLU A 111 -19.38 15.13 3.32
C GLU A 111 -18.04 15.87 3.44
N GLU A 112 -16.95 15.17 3.30
CA GLU A 112 -15.59 15.71 3.46
C GLU A 112 -14.95 16.00 2.09
N ASN A 113 -15.61 16.67 1.18
CA ASN A 113 -15.07 17.28 -0.07
C ASN A 113 -13.84 16.55 -0.69
N GLY A 114 -13.95 15.22 -0.89
CA GLY A 114 -12.87 14.41 -1.46
C GLY A 114 -11.78 13.98 -0.46
N ILE A 115 -11.93 14.31 0.82
CA ILE A 115 -11.08 13.82 1.90
C ILE A 115 -11.71 12.56 2.49
N GLU A 116 -10.93 11.50 2.61
CA GLU A 116 -11.35 10.27 3.27
C GLU A 116 -10.72 10.16 4.65
N SER A 117 -11.54 9.91 5.67
CA SER A 117 -11.09 9.66 7.04
C SER A 117 -11.06 8.17 7.33
N HIS A 118 -9.97 7.69 7.93
CA HIS A 118 -9.77 6.29 8.27
C HIS A 118 -9.28 6.15 9.71
N ALA A 119 -9.61 5.04 10.37
CA ALA A 119 -9.01 4.67 11.64
C ALA A 119 -7.52 4.40 11.43
N TYR A 120 -6.68 4.76 12.40
CA TYR A 120 -5.25 4.48 12.38
C TYR A 120 -4.94 3.17 13.10
N GLU A 121 -4.09 2.33 12.51
CA GLU A 121 -3.62 1.07 13.07
C GLU A 121 -2.11 0.96 12.86
N ASP A 122 -1.34 0.74 13.93
CA ASP A 122 0.12 0.63 13.89
C ASP A 122 0.64 -0.80 13.74
N SER A 123 -0.20 -1.79 14.03
CA SER A 123 0.15 -3.21 13.97
C SER A 123 -1.03 -4.09 13.56
N ALA A 124 -0.72 -5.25 13.03
CA ALA A 124 -1.68 -6.30 12.76
C ALA A 124 -1.15 -7.64 13.27
N VAL A 125 -2.05 -8.51 13.73
CA VAL A 125 -1.69 -9.86 14.18
C VAL A 125 -1.44 -10.76 12.97
N LYS A 126 -0.30 -11.46 12.96
CA LYS A 126 0.09 -12.40 11.91
C LYS A 126 -0.23 -13.84 12.34
N PRO A 127 -1.27 -14.46 11.81
CA PRO A 127 -1.49 -15.90 11.98
C PRO A 127 -0.39 -16.70 11.25
N PRO A 128 -0.11 -17.94 11.68
CA PRO A 128 -0.60 -18.64 12.87
C PRO A 128 0.28 -18.43 14.11
N ARG A 129 1.35 -17.63 14.01
CA ARG A 129 2.37 -17.49 15.07
C ARG A 129 2.07 -16.37 16.08
N ASN A 130 0.95 -15.67 15.96
CA ASN A 130 0.60 -14.49 16.76
C ASN A 130 1.75 -13.46 16.87
N ALA A 131 2.61 -13.39 15.85
CA ALA A 131 3.65 -12.39 15.77
C ALA A 131 3.05 -11.08 15.23
N ASP A 132 3.41 -9.97 15.83
CA ASP A 132 3.01 -8.68 15.34
C ASP A 132 3.63 -8.42 13.96
N LEU A 133 2.79 -7.96 13.03
CA LEU A 133 3.21 -7.44 11.75
C LEU A 133 3.18 -5.91 11.86
N PRO A 134 4.34 -5.23 11.84
CA PRO A 134 4.34 -3.78 11.86
C PRO A 134 3.64 -3.23 10.63
N LEU A 135 2.86 -2.18 10.83
CA LEU A 135 2.19 -1.40 9.81
C LEU A 135 2.80 0.00 9.78
N SER A 136 2.23 0.89 8.97
CA SER A 136 2.65 2.30 8.95
C SER A 136 4.11 2.49 8.54
N TYR A 137 4.55 1.74 7.53
CA TYR A 137 5.94 1.73 7.08
C TYR A 137 6.48 3.12 6.75
N PHE A 138 5.68 3.99 6.17
CA PHE A 138 6.10 5.34 5.83
C PHE A 138 6.37 6.25 7.03
N TYR A 139 5.95 5.86 8.24
CA TYR A 139 6.27 6.58 9.49
C TYR A 139 7.56 6.07 10.16
N SER A 140 8.17 5.03 9.62
CA SER A 140 9.45 4.53 10.09
C SER A 140 10.59 5.12 9.25
N GLU A 141 11.65 5.60 9.92
CA GLU A 141 12.87 6.08 9.27
C GLU A 141 13.47 5.05 8.30
N GLU A 142 13.18 3.78 8.55
CA GLU A 142 13.62 2.68 7.70
C GLU A 142 13.16 2.84 6.23
N PHE A 143 12.03 3.50 6.00
CA PHE A 143 11.42 3.68 4.69
C PHE A 143 11.62 5.07 4.08
N ASN A 144 12.36 5.98 4.74
CA ASN A 144 12.60 7.33 4.22
C ASN A 144 13.36 7.36 2.89
N ASP A 145 14.03 6.26 2.55
CA ASP A 145 14.67 6.11 1.24
C ASP A 145 13.70 5.74 0.11
N ILE A 146 12.46 5.39 0.42
CA ILE A 146 11.42 5.07 -0.56
C ILE A 146 10.54 6.30 -0.77
N SER A 147 10.46 6.77 -2.02
CA SER A 147 9.69 7.96 -2.38
C SER A 147 8.20 7.67 -2.57
N GLY A 148 7.85 6.42 -2.89
CA GLY A 148 6.48 5.99 -3.06
C GLY A 148 6.37 4.55 -3.52
N VAL A 149 5.13 4.06 -3.56
CA VAL A 149 4.78 2.72 -4.01
C VAL A 149 3.71 2.83 -5.10
N ILE A 150 3.97 2.27 -6.29
CA ILE A 150 2.96 2.11 -7.33
C ILE A 150 2.29 0.75 -7.14
N VAL A 151 0.98 0.74 -7.09
CA VAL A 151 0.16 -0.48 -7.01
C VAL A 151 -0.55 -0.69 -8.33
N ASN A 152 -0.43 -1.89 -8.87
CA ASN A 152 -1.22 -2.35 -10.02
C ASN A 152 -2.02 -3.59 -9.60
N ASN A 153 -3.34 -3.52 -9.77
CA ASN A 153 -4.27 -4.57 -9.37
C ASN A 153 -4.67 -5.48 -10.54
N ASN A 154 -4.31 -5.16 -11.77
CA ASN A 154 -4.72 -5.93 -12.94
C ASN A 154 -3.70 -6.99 -13.32
N ALA A 155 -4.23 -8.14 -13.78
CA ALA A 155 -3.45 -9.06 -14.58
C ALA A 155 -2.96 -8.32 -15.83
N ILE A 156 -1.76 -8.65 -16.30
CA ILE A 156 -1.24 -8.13 -17.56
C ILE A 156 -2.23 -8.55 -18.66
N SER A 157 -3.10 -7.62 -19.05
CA SER A 157 -3.93 -7.72 -20.23
C SER A 157 -3.35 -6.78 -21.29
N GLU A 158 -3.69 -7.00 -22.54
CA GLU A 158 -3.18 -6.21 -23.67
C GLU A 158 -3.55 -4.72 -23.56
N ASP A 159 -4.59 -4.40 -22.80
CA ASP A 159 -5.04 -3.02 -22.55
C ASP A 159 -4.62 -2.55 -21.16
N LEU A 160 -3.37 -2.09 -21.03
CA LEU A 160 -2.88 -1.43 -19.82
C LEU A 160 -3.42 0.01 -19.77
N GLU A 161 -4.61 0.18 -19.23
CA GLU A 161 -5.15 1.50 -18.97
C GLU A 161 -4.45 2.15 -17.74
N LYS A 162 -4.16 3.44 -17.85
CA LYS A 162 -3.50 4.20 -16.77
C LYS A 162 -4.29 4.19 -15.45
N GLU A 163 -5.59 3.97 -15.53
CA GLU A 163 -6.52 3.91 -14.40
C GLU A 163 -6.22 2.78 -13.39
N TYR A 164 -5.47 1.77 -13.83
CA TYR A 164 -5.10 0.63 -12.98
C TYR A 164 -3.87 0.87 -12.11
N PHE A 165 -3.18 1.98 -12.31
CA PHE A 165 -2.00 2.35 -11.54
C PHE A 165 -2.36 3.41 -10.51
N CYS A 166 -2.01 3.13 -9.26
CA CYS A 166 -2.14 4.07 -8.18
C CYS A 166 -0.77 4.31 -7.53
N LEU A 167 -0.32 5.55 -7.47
CA LEU A 167 0.92 5.93 -6.78
C LEU A 167 0.61 6.41 -5.36
N LEU A 168 1.18 5.74 -4.38
CA LEU A 168 1.11 6.05 -2.97
C LEU A 168 2.38 6.79 -2.56
N LEU A 169 2.28 8.07 -2.23
CA LEU A 169 3.43 8.93 -1.94
C LEU A 169 3.88 8.78 -0.49
N ASN A 170 5.20 8.64 -0.27
CA ASN A 170 5.76 8.70 1.07
C ASN A 170 5.96 10.17 1.50
N PRO A 171 5.22 10.66 2.50
CA PRO A 171 5.33 12.03 2.95
C PRO A 171 6.66 12.35 3.66
N PHE A 172 7.37 11.30 4.14
CA PHE A 172 8.63 11.41 4.88
C PHE A 172 9.85 11.01 4.03
N ALA A 173 9.68 10.88 2.72
CA ALA A 173 10.78 10.48 1.84
C ALA A 173 11.93 11.49 1.82
N ASN A 174 13.17 10.99 1.92
CA ASN A 174 14.39 11.79 1.75
C ASN A 174 14.45 12.50 0.39
N VAL A 175 13.83 11.91 -0.63
CA VAL A 175 13.71 12.47 -1.98
C VAL A 175 12.26 12.32 -2.43
N SER A 176 11.53 13.42 -2.49
CA SER A 176 10.14 13.45 -2.93
C SER A 176 10.01 13.29 -4.45
N ILE A 177 8.83 12.85 -4.88
CA ILE A 177 8.46 12.78 -6.29
C ILE A 177 7.92 14.15 -6.72
N ASP A 178 8.40 14.66 -7.83
CA ASP A 178 7.88 15.88 -8.44
C ASP A 178 6.47 15.62 -9.02
N LYS A 179 5.45 16.09 -8.32
CA LYS A 179 4.04 15.86 -8.66
C LYS A 179 3.65 16.45 -10.01
N THR A 180 4.33 17.49 -10.48
CA THR A 180 4.05 18.12 -11.79
C THR A 180 4.33 17.17 -12.97
N ARG A 181 5.06 16.09 -12.71
CA ARG A 181 5.40 15.05 -13.70
C ARG A 181 4.50 13.83 -13.67
N LEU A 182 3.51 13.80 -12.78
CA LEU A 182 2.60 12.66 -12.59
C LEU A 182 1.38 12.72 -13.51
N THR A 183 1.54 13.20 -14.73
CA THR A 183 0.43 13.36 -15.69
C THR A 183 -0.25 12.03 -15.99
N GLY A 184 -1.54 11.95 -15.71
CA GLY A 184 -2.40 10.80 -16.00
C GLY A 184 -2.17 9.60 -15.08
N ILE A 185 -1.53 9.77 -13.92
CA ILE A 185 -1.41 8.74 -12.88
C ILE A 185 -2.21 9.20 -11.67
N LYS A 186 -3.17 8.37 -11.23
CA LYS A 186 -3.86 8.58 -9.97
C LYS A 186 -2.86 8.47 -8.83
N TYR A 187 -2.81 9.43 -7.93
CA TYR A 187 -1.97 9.34 -6.75
C TYR A 187 -2.72 9.66 -5.47
N PHE A 188 -2.18 9.15 -4.38
CA PHE A 188 -2.72 9.23 -3.04
C PHE A 188 -1.73 9.94 -2.13
N GLU A 189 -2.22 10.88 -1.37
CA GLU A 189 -1.42 11.69 -0.47
C GLU A 189 -2.07 11.79 0.90
N LEU A 190 -1.24 11.69 1.94
CA LEU A 190 -1.65 11.98 3.30
C LEU A 190 -1.93 13.49 3.44
N ASP A 191 -3.11 13.84 3.92
CA ASP A 191 -3.50 15.22 4.20
C ASP A 191 -3.20 15.58 5.66
N ASN A 192 -3.63 14.73 6.61
CA ASN A 192 -3.36 14.89 8.02
C ASN A 192 -3.39 13.55 8.75
N ILE A 193 -2.69 13.47 9.87
CA ILE A 193 -2.74 12.35 10.81
C ILE A 193 -2.83 12.89 12.24
N ASP A 194 -3.70 12.28 13.04
CA ASP A 194 -3.73 12.45 14.49
C ASP A 194 -3.65 11.07 15.18
N ALA A 195 -3.75 11.04 16.51
CA ALA A 195 -3.58 9.81 17.29
C ALA A 195 -4.59 8.69 16.93
N ASN A 196 -5.73 9.01 16.32
CA ASN A 196 -6.82 8.07 16.11
C ASN A 196 -7.25 7.97 14.65
N TYR A 197 -6.96 9.00 13.84
CA TYR A 197 -7.47 9.11 12.47
C TYR A 197 -6.38 9.59 11.53
N ALA A 198 -6.44 9.09 10.30
CA ALA A 198 -5.67 9.60 9.18
C ALA A 198 -6.62 10.11 8.10
N THR A 199 -6.35 11.29 7.56
CA THR A 199 -7.11 11.86 6.46
C THR A 199 -6.27 11.90 5.20
N PHE A 200 -6.87 11.56 4.08
CA PHE A 200 -6.19 11.36 2.81
C PHE A 200 -6.93 12.06 1.67
N ARG A 201 -6.18 12.37 0.65
CA ARG A 201 -6.71 12.95 -0.56
C ARG A 201 -6.27 12.18 -1.79
N TRP A 202 -7.25 11.91 -2.65
CA TRP A 202 -7.02 11.35 -3.97
C TRP A 202 -6.89 12.45 -5.00
N TYR A 203 -5.90 12.33 -5.86
CA TYR A 203 -5.72 13.22 -7.01
C TYR A 203 -5.83 12.40 -8.29
N ASN A 204 -6.77 12.80 -9.15
CA ASN A 204 -6.90 12.30 -10.52
C ASN A 204 -6.34 13.40 -11.43
N LEU A 205 -5.30 13.11 -12.16
CA LEU A 205 -4.68 14.02 -13.11
C LEU A 205 -5.05 13.67 -14.55
#